data_cb39a8026d19572672bd0fe588cd45c1
#
_entry.id   cb39a8026d19572672bd0fe588cd45c1
#
_cell.length_a   1.000
_cell.length_b   1.000
_cell.length_c   1.000
_cell.angle_alpha   90.00
_cell.angle_beta   90.00
_cell.angle_gamma   90.00
#
_symmetry.space_group_name_H-M   'P 1'
#
loop_
_entity.id
_entity.type
_entity.pdbx_description
1 polymer ?
#
loop_
_entity_poly.entity_id
_entity_poly.type
_entity_poly.pdbx_seq_one_letter_code
_entity_poly.pdbx_strand_id
1 'polypeptide(L)'
;CKMAKTIMIQGTCSNAGKSLLCAALCRIFRQDGYRVAPFKSQNMALNSFITADGREMGRAQVVQAEAAGIAPDVRMNPILLKPTSDVGSQVIIMGEAQGNRTAREYWGRKKALLPIIKDAFDSLAAENDIIVIEGAGSPAEINLKQDDIVNMGLAKLVDAPVLLVGDIDRGGVFASLYGTVKLLDEDEQARIHGLIINKFRGDVEILRPGLTQLEDLTGKPVIGVVPYGHFDIDDEDSLSERLDAKAAPALVNIAVVKLPRLSNFTDFSALSRVSGVSVAYADKPAQLAGADRVIGHALHRLNQRALDAVLRADIVNIPALLEQMGDER
;
A
#
# COMPACT_ATOMS: atom_id res chain seq x y z
N CYS A 1 -21.76 -17.89 -17.13
CA CYS A 1 -21.51 -16.95 -16.02
C CYS A 1 -21.03 -15.64 -16.60
N LYS A 2 -21.57 -14.50 -16.15
CA LYS A 2 -21.09 -13.18 -16.55
C LYS A 2 -19.77 -12.97 -15.81
N MET A 3 -18.65 -12.86 -16.54
CA MET A 3 -17.36 -12.52 -15.92
C MET A 3 -17.43 -11.08 -15.37
N ALA A 4 -16.77 -10.83 -14.23
CA ALA A 4 -16.64 -9.49 -13.68
C ALA A 4 -15.99 -8.54 -14.69
N LYS A 5 -16.41 -7.29 -14.69
CA LYS A 5 -15.67 -6.22 -15.39
C LYS A 5 -14.43 -5.88 -14.58
N THR A 6 -13.38 -5.49 -15.27
CA THR A 6 -12.08 -5.15 -14.65
C THR A 6 -11.72 -3.71 -14.92
N ILE A 7 -11.02 -3.08 -14.00
CA ILE A 7 -10.35 -1.80 -14.19
C ILE A 7 -9.05 -1.81 -13.37
N MET A 8 -7.95 -1.39 -13.96
CA MET A 8 -6.64 -1.40 -13.30
C MET A 8 -6.05 -0.01 -13.20
N ILE A 9 -5.65 0.37 -12.01
CA ILE A 9 -4.95 1.62 -11.72
C ILE A 9 -3.45 1.34 -11.64
N GLN A 10 -2.68 1.91 -12.56
CA GLN A 10 -1.22 1.90 -12.52
C GLN A 10 -0.70 3.32 -12.31
N GLY A 11 0.49 3.47 -11.77
CA GLY A 11 1.08 4.80 -11.51
C GLY A 11 2.41 4.98 -12.21
N THR A 12 2.79 6.21 -12.48
CA THR A 12 4.12 6.53 -13.02
C THR A 12 5.24 6.33 -11.99
N CYS A 13 4.88 6.19 -10.71
CA CYS A 13 5.81 5.97 -9.60
C CYS A 13 5.09 5.41 -8.36
N SER A 14 5.87 5.04 -7.33
CA SER A 14 5.33 4.82 -5.99
C SER A 14 4.72 6.12 -5.45
N ASN A 15 3.72 6.00 -4.58
CA ASN A 15 2.99 7.13 -3.97
C ASN A 15 2.25 8.05 -4.97
N ALA A 16 2.07 7.66 -6.23
CA ALA A 16 1.24 8.41 -7.19
C ALA A 16 -0.25 8.49 -6.76
N GLY A 17 -0.66 7.75 -5.73
CA GLY A 17 -2.01 7.73 -5.19
C GLY A 17 -2.89 6.59 -5.71
N LYS A 18 -2.27 5.53 -6.25
CA LYS A 18 -2.99 4.34 -6.76
C LYS A 18 -3.96 3.75 -5.73
N SER A 19 -3.48 3.51 -4.51
CA SER A 19 -4.25 2.85 -3.44
C SER A 19 -5.49 3.67 -3.05
N LEU A 20 -5.34 4.99 -2.94
CA LEU A 20 -6.46 5.90 -2.66
C LEU A 20 -7.49 5.90 -3.80
N LEU A 21 -7.03 5.96 -5.06
CA LEU A 21 -7.92 5.94 -6.22
C LEU A 21 -8.65 4.60 -6.35
N CYS A 22 -7.98 3.48 -6.05
CA CYS A 22 -8.63 2.16 -5.99
C CYS A 22 -9.70 2.12 -4.90
N ALA A 23 -9.41 2.63 -3.70
CA ALA A 23 -10.39 2.73 -2.61
C ALA A 23 -11.59 3.61 -3.00
N ALA A 24 -11.34 4.76 -3.64
CA ALA A 24 -12.38 5.64 -4.14
C ALA A 24 -13.28 4.95 -5.19
N LEU A 25 -12.69 4.25 -6.16
CA LEU A 25 -13.44 3.50 -7.17
C LEU A 25 -14.25 2.36 -6.54
N CYS A 26 -13.66 1.61 -5.58
CA CYS A 26 -14.40 0.59 -4.84
C CYS A 26 -15.63 1.20 -4.15
N ARG A 27 -15.47 2.37 -3.51
CA ARG A 27 -16.57 3.08 -2.84
C ARG A 27 -17.63 3.57 -3.82
N ILE A 28 -17.22 4.19 -4.93
CA ILE A 28 -18.15 4.72 -5.97
C ILE A 28 -18.97 3.58 -6.57
N PHE A 29 -18.33 2.52 -7.07
CA PHE A 29 -19.04 1.39 -7.66
C PHE A 29 -19.95 0.69 -6.66
N ARG A 30 -19.56 0.62 -5.37
CA ARG A 30 -20.43 0.11 -4.31
C ARG A 30 -21.67 0.99 -4.12
N GLN A 31 -21.50 2.32 -4.14
CA GLN A 31 -22.62 3.27 -4.05
C GLN A 31 -23.56 3.19 -5.25
N ASP A 32 -23.03 2.87 -6.45
CA ASP A 32 -23.77 2.63 -7.66
C ASP A 32 -24.51 1.25 -7.68
N GLY A 33 -24.36 0.48 -6.60
CA GLY A 33 -25.09 -0.79 -6.40
C GLY A 33 -24.38 -2.03 -6.94
N TYR A 34 -23.12 -1.93 -7.39
CA TYR A 34 -22.35 -3.10 -7.85
C TYR A 34 -21.73 -3.86 -6.68
N ARG A 35 -21.54 -5.16 -6.86
CA ARG A 35 -20.66 -5.99 -6.03
C ARG A 35 -19.24 -5.75 -6.52
N VAL A 36 -18.39 -5.24 -5.65
CA VAL A 36 -17.02 -4.81 -6.01
C VAL A 36 -16.03 -5.45 -5.07
N ALA A 37 -14.91 -5.94 -5.61
CA ALA A 37 -13.77 -6.34 -4.81
C ALA A 37 -12.48 -5.67 -5.32
N PRO A 38 -11.57 -5.28 -4.42
CA PRO A 38 -10.22 -4.86 -4.78
C PRO A 38 -9.34 -6.06 -5.11
N PHE A 39 -8.28 -5.83 -5.88
CA PHE A 39 -7.26 -6.83 -6.15
C PHE A 39 -5.88 -6.21 -6.34
N LYS A 40 -4.86 -6.77 -5.70
CA LYS A 40 -3.45 -6.45 -5.93
C LYS A 40 -2.65 -7.73 -5.86
N SER A 41 -2.14 -8.19 -6.97
CA SER A 41 -1.48 -9.51 -7.07
C SER A 41 -0.33 -9.69 -6.08
N GLN A 42 0.49 -8.64 -5.90
CA GLN A 42 1.59 -8.61 -4.96
C GLN A 42 1.65 -7.25 -4.29
N ASN A 43 1.78 -7.25 -2.97
CA ASN A 43 2.08 -6.07 -2.19
C ASN A 43 3.45 -6.20 -1.52
N MET A 44 4.17 -5.08 -1.36
CA MET A 44 5.38 -4.99 -0.58
C MET A 44 5.16 -3.94 0.51
N ALA A 45 4.84 -4.38 1.72
CA ALA A 45 4.55 -3.49 2.83
C ALA A 45 4.87 -4.17 4.18
N LEU A 46 5.27 -3.38 5.17
CA LEU A 46 5.41 -3.85 6.55
C LEU A 46 4.06 -3.84 7.28
N ASN A 47 3.15 -2.95 6.85
CA ASN A 47 1.83 -2.84 7.45
C ASN A 47 0.88 -3.89 6.87
N SER A 48 0.39 -4.77 7.73
CA SER A 48 -0.46 -5.90 7.38
C SER A 48 -1.70 -5.96 8.26
N PHE A 49 -2.58 -6.88 7.94
CA PHE A 49 -3.83 -7.14 8.66
C PHE A 49 -4.07 -8.64 8.74
N ILE A 50 -4.63 -9.08 9.85
CA ILE A 50 -5.05 -10.48 10.03
C ILE A 50 -6.56 -10.58 9.78
N THR A 51 -6.92 -11.37 8.78
CA THR A 51 -8.32 -11.64 8.42
C THR A 51 -9.04 -12.46 9.50
N ALA A 52 -10.37 -12.52 9.42
CA ALA A 52 -11.17 -13.24 10.41
C ALA A 52 -10.85 -14.75 10.51
N ASP A 53 -10.31 -15.33 9.43
CA ASP A 53 -9.83 -16.72 9.37
C ASP A 53 -8.36 -16.90 9.79
N GLY A 54 -7.72 -15.83 10.33
CA GLY A 54 -6.36 -15.88 10.87
C GLY A 54 -5.25 -15.75 9.84
N ARG A 55 -5.54 -15.33 8.62
CA ARG A 55 -4.58 -15.18 7.52
C ARG A 55 -4.10 -13.73 7.38
N GLU A 56 -2.91 -13.53 6.81
CA GLU A 56 -2.28 -12.22 6.71
C GLU A 56 -2.36 -11.63 5.30
N MET A 57 -2.73 -10.33 5.19
CA MET A 57 -2.75 -9.59 3.93
C MET A 57 -2.31 -8.14 4.09
N GLY A 58 -2.01 -7.45 2.99
CA GLY A 58 -1.58 -6.06 2.99
C GLY A 58 -2.69 -5.09 3.42
N ARG A 59 -2.34 -4.07 4.23
CA ARG A 59 -3.30 -3.11 4.80
C ARG A 59 -4.03 -2.29 3.73
N ALA A 60 -3.38 -1.94 2.62
CA ALA A 60 -4.01 -1.16 1.56
C ALA A 60 -5.25 -1.85 0.97
N GLN A 61 -5.21 -3.18 0.77
CA GLN A 61 -6.36 -3.93 0.25
C GLN A 61 -7.46 -4.09 1.28
N VAL A 62 -7.13 -4.03 2.57
CA VAL A 62 -8.12 -3.96 3.66
C VAL A 62 -8.92 -2.66 3.57
N VAL A 63 -8.26 -1.52 3.45
CA VAL A 63 -8.91 -0.22 3.27
C VAL A 63 -9.82 -0.21 2.03
N GLN A 64 -9.37 -0.83 0.94
CA GLN A 64 -10.14 -0.93 -0.29
C GLN A 64 -11.36 -1.87 -0.14
N ALA A 65 -11.22 -2.98 0.60
CA ALA A 65 -12.32 -3.87 0.94
C ALA A 65 -13.37 -3.17 1.82
N GLU A 66 -12.92 -2.43 2.83
CA GLU A 66 -13.78 -1.61 3.69
C GLU A 66 -14.53 -0.55 2.86
N ALA A 67 -13.87 0.10 1.90
CA ALA A 67 -14.48 1.04 0.97
C ALA A 67 -15.56 0.37 0.08
N ALA A 68 -15.31 -0.88 -0.34
CA ALA A 68 -16.28 -1.71 -1.06
C ALA A 68 -17.40 -2.24 -0.17
N GLY A 69 -17.29 -2.11 1.16
CA GLY A 69 -18.27 -2.61 2.13
C GLY A 69 -18.29 -4.15 2.25
N ILE A 70 -17.14 -4.79 2.06
CA ILE A 70 -16.94 -6.25 2.17
C ILE A 70 -15.82 -6.57 3.17
N ALA A 71 -15.86 -7.78 3.72
CA ALA A 71 -14.80 -8.27 4.60
C ALA A 71 -13.48 -8.45 3.82
N PRO A 72 -12.33 -8.12 4.44
CA PRO A 72 -11.02 -8.42 3.86
C PRO A 72 -10.82 -9.92 3.66
N ASP A 73 -10.28 -10.29 2.48
CA ASP A 73 -10.02 -11.66 2.06
C ASP A 73 -8.64 -11.75 1.42
N VAL A 74 -7.84 -12.74 1.77
CA VAL A 74 -6.48 -12.89 1.25
C VAL A 74 -6.39 -13.05 -0.26
N ARG A 75 -7.48 -13.47 -0.91
CA ARG A 75 -7.59 -13.49 -2.38
C ARG A 75 -7.42 -12.11 -3.00
N MET A 76 -7.73 -11.03 -2.26
CA MET A 76 -7.56 -9.64 -2.70
C MET A 76 -6.09 -9.23 -2.76
N ASN A 77 -5.22 -9.91 -1.99
CA ASN A 77 -3.77 -9.72 -2.00
C ASN A 77 -3.06 -11.08 -1.81
N PRO A 78 -3.03 -11.92 -2.84
CA PRO A 78 -2.52 -13.29 -2.72
C PRO A 78 -1.04 -13.38 -2.36
N ILE A 79 -0.25 -12.33 -2.64
CA ILE A 79 1.17 -12.30 -2.31
C ILE A 79 1.49 -11.01 -1.55
N LEU A 80 2.03 -11.18 -0.33
CA LEU A 80 2.56 -10.09 0.48
C LEU A 80 4.05 -10.34 0.76
N LEU A 81 4.87 -9.32 0.50
CA LEU A 81 6.29 -9.30 0.83
C LEU A 81 6.52 -8.33 1.99
N LYS A 82 7.06 -8.83 3.10
CA LYS A 82 7.47 -7.99 4.24
C LYS A 82 8.99 -7.86 4.24
N PRO A 83 9.56 -6.69 3.92
CA PRO A 83 11.01 -6.49 3.93
C PRO A 83 11.60 -6.80 5.31
N THR A 84 12.55 -7.75 5.37
CA THR A 84 13.27 -8.13 6.60
C THR A 84 14.70 -7.61 6.63
N SER A 85 15.26 -7.31 5.46
CA SER A 85 16.59 -6.74 5.26
C SER A 85 16.61 -5.93 3.96
N ASP A 86 17.74 -5.33 3.62
CA ASP A 86 17.87 -4.58 2.35
C ASP A 86 17.82 -5.50 1.11
N VAL A 87 18.05 -6.80 1.30
CA VAL A 87 18.12 -7.79 0.23
C VAL A 87 17.16 -8.97 0.39
N GLY A 88 16.30 -8.94 1.41
CA GLY A 88 15.40 -10.07 1.72
C GLY A 88 14.05 -9.64 2.25
N SER A 89 13.05 -10.51 1.99
CA SER A 89 11.69 -10.32 2.49
C SER A 89 11.13 -11.65 2.99
N GLN A 90 10.27 -11.56 4.00
CA GLN A 90 9.37 -12.65 4.33
C GLN A 90 8.29 -12.71 3.25
N VAL A 91 8.13 -13.87 2.65
CA VAL A 91 7.12 -14.11 1.61
C VAL A 91 5.89 -14.73 2.24
N ILE A 92 4.74 -14.13 2.01
CA ILE A 92 3.44 -14.60 2.47
C ILE A 92 2.59 -14.87 1.22
N ILE A 93 2.07 -16.10 1.10
CA ILE A 93 1.26 -16.54 -0.04
C ILE A 93 -0.10 -16.98 0.49
N MET A 94 -1.18 -16.41 -0.05
CA MET A 94 -2.56 -16.66 0.38
C MET A 94 -2.73 -16.56 1.90
N GLY A 95 -2.02 -15.59 2.50
CA GLY A 95 -2.06 -15.29 3.93
C GLY A 95 -1.19 -16.18 4.82
N GLU A 96 -0.42 -17.13 4.26
CA GLU A 96 0.44 -18.05 4.99
C GLU A 96 1.92 -17.74 4.74
N ALA A 97 2.71 -17.63 5.82
CA ALA A 97 4.13 -17.33 5.75
C ALA A 97 4.92 -18.51 5.16
N GLN A 98 5.66 -18.25 4.08
CA GLN A 98 6.51 -19.22 3.39
C GLN A 98 8.00 -19.11 3.78
N GLY A 99 8.31 -18.28 4.79
CA GLY A 99 9.66 -17.99 5.25
C GLY A 99 10.34 -16.84 4.50
N ASN A 100 11.59 -16.58 4.88
CA ASN A 100 12.40 -15.51 4.29
C ASN A 100 13.03 -15.93 2.98
N ARG A 101 13.06 -15.02 2.01
CA ARG A 101 13.72 -15.21 0.71
C ARG A 101 14.55 -13.97 0.38
N THR A 102 15.67 -14.18 -0.27
CA THR A 102 16.40 -13.10 -0.92
C THR A 102 15.65 -12.63 -2.16
N ALA A 103 15.88 -11.38 -2.60
CA ALA A 103 15.28 -10.85 -3.81
C ALA A 103 15.54 -11.74 -5.03
N ARG A 104 16.76 -12.27 -5.17
CA ARG A 104 17.14 -13.16 -6.28
C ARG A 104 16.37 -14.49 -6.27
N GLU A 105 16.21 -15.14 -5.10
CA GLU A 105 15.45 -16.38 -4.95
C GLU A 105 13.97 -16.19 -5.24
N TYR A 106 13.41 -15.07 -4.78
CA TYR A 106 12.02 -14.73 -5.06
C TYR A 106 11.81 -14.48 -6.55
N TRP A 107 12.72 -13.73 -7.19
CA TRP A 107 12.63 -13.38 -8.61
C TRP A 107 12.55 -14.62 -9.49
N GLY A 108 13.42 -15.61 -9.27
CA GLY A 108 13.42 -16.87 -10.03
C GLY A 108 12.13 -17.70 -9.88
N ARG A 109 11.26 -17.36 -8.93
CA ARG A 109 10.00 -18.08 -8.66
C ARG A 109 8.75 -17.33 -9.06
N LYS A 110 8.84 -16.07 -9.51
CA LYS A 110 7.68 -15.23 -9.82
C LYS A 110 6.70 -15.89 -10.79
N LYS A 111 7.19 -16.54 -11.84
CA LYS A 111 6.33 -17.25 -12.82
C LYS A 111 5.53 -18.39 -12.20
N ALA A 112 6.08 -19.07 -11.20
CA ALA A 112 5.38 -20.13 -10.48
C ALA A 112 4.22 -19.61 -9.61
N LEU A 113 4.15 -18.30 -9.36
CA LEU A 113 3.07 -17.66 -8.61
C LEU A 113 1.87 -17.28 -9.50
N LEU A 114 2.05 -17.24 -10.83
CA LEU A 114 0.97 -16.86 -11.76
C LEU A 114 -0.30 -17.70 -11.62
N PRO A 115 -0.27 -19.03 -11.46
CA PRO A 115 -1.48 -19.81 -11.23
C PRO A 115 -2.21 -19.38 -9.95
N ILE A 116 -1.49 -19.16 -8.84
CA ILE A 116 -2.06 -18.73 -7.57
C ILE A 116 -2.73 -17.37 -7.71
N ILE A 117 -2.07 -16.43 -8.40
CA ILE A 117 -2.61 -15.10 -8.68
C ILE A 117 -3.89 -15.21 -9.53
N LYS A 118 -3.85 -16.04 -10.57
CA LYS A 118 -4.99 -16.22 -11.48
C LYS A 118 -6.16 -16.88 -10.79
N ASP A 119 -5.95 -17.93 -10.01
CA ASP A 119 -6.99 -18.63 -9.26
C ASP A 119 -7.66 -17.71 -8.21
N ALA A 120 -6.86 -16.92 -7.48
CA ALA A 120 -7.38 -15.93 -6.54
C ALA A 120 -8.22 -14.87 -7.25
N PHE A 121 -7.74 -14.36 -8.38
CA PHE A 121 -8.49 -13.39 -9.20
C PHE A 121 -9.78 -13.97 -9.74
N ASP A 122 -9.74 -15.14 -10.35
CA ASP A 122 -10.92 -15.78 -10.97
C ASP A 122 -12.00 -16.09 -9.92
N SER A 123 -11.59 -16.53 -8.75
CA SER A 123 -12.50 -16.78 -7.63
C SER A 123 -13.22 -15.49 -7.20
N LEU A 124 -12.50 -14.37 -7.04
CA LEU A 124 -13.11 -13.07 -6.74
C LEU A 124 -14.01 -12.57 -7.88
N ALA A 125 -13.57 -12.76 -9.13
CA ALA A 125 -14.33 -12.33 -10.32
C ALA A 125 -15.64 -13.11 -10.49
N ALA A 126 -15.70 -14.36 -10.03
CA ALA A 126 -16.94 -15.16 -10.04
C ALA A 126 -18.01 -14.63 -9.06
N GLU A 127 -17.58 -13.98 -7.98
CA GLU A 127 -18.45 -13.50 -6.90
C GLU A 127 -18.86 -12.03 -7.05
N ASN A 128 -18.17 -11.24 -7.90
CA ASN A 128 -18.33 -9.80 -8.01
C ASN A 128 -18.72 -9.36 -9.42
N ASP A 129 -19.24 -8.16 -9.53
CA ASP A 129 -19.58 -7.54 -10.81
C ASP A 129 -18.40 -6.73 -11.38
N ILE A 130 -17.56 -6.18 -10.48
CA ILE A 130 -16.39 -5.36 -10.83
C ILE A 130 -15.20 -5.74 -9.93
N ILE A 131 -14.03 -5.90 -10.55
CA ILE A 131 -12.75 -5.99 -9.83
C ILE A 131 -11.93 -4.73 -10.10
N VAL A 132 -11.59 -4.01 -9.04
CA VAL A 132 -10.68 -2.85 -9.07
C VAL A 132 -9.27 -3.32 -8.75
N ILE A 133 -8.37 -3.22 -9.72
CA ILE A 133 -7.02 -3.76 -9.63
C ILE A 133 -6.03 -2.63 -9.38
N GLU A 134 -5.13 -2.83 -8.43
CA GLU A 134 -4.03 -1.92 -8.13
C GLU A 134 -2.70 -2.48 -8.64
N GLY A 135 -1.98 -1.69 -9.44
CA GLY A 135 -0.59 -1.98 -9.82
C GLY A 135 0.41 -1.62 -8.72
N ALA A 136 1.67 -1.99 -8.91
CA ALA A 136 2.76 -1.71 -7.95
C ALA A 136 3.89 -0.93 -8.62
N GLY A 137 4.40 0.14 -7.97
CA GLY A 137 5.45 0.98 -8.53
C GLY A 137 5.03 1.61 -9.86
N SER A 138 5.85 1.41 -10.89
CA SER A 138 5.63 1.91 -12.25
C SER A 138 5.70 0.77 -13.28
N PRO A 139 4.85 0.76 -14.32
CA PRO A 139 4.98 -0.18 -15.44
C PRO A 139 6.20 0.11 -16.32
N ALA A 140 6.82 1.28 -16.16
CA ALA A 140 8.00 1.69 -16.93
C ALA A 140 9.34 1.16 -16.36
N GLU A 141 9.30 0.27 -15.37
CA GLU A 141 10.47 -0.46 -14.87
C GLU A 141 10.92 -1.50 -15.90
N ILE A 142 11.51 -1.03 -17.02
CA ILE A 142 11.84 -1.84 -18.21
C ILE A 142 12.79 -3.00 -17.92
N ASN A 143 13.64 -2.86 -16.91
CA ASN A 143 14.54 -3.89 -16.41
C ASN A 143 13.82 -5.04 -15.68
N LEU A 144 12.58 -4.84 -15.24
CA LEU A 144 11.75 -5.80 -14.50
C LEU A 144 10.62 -6.39 -15.33
N LYS A 145 10.49 -5.98 -16.59
CA LYS A 145 9.35 -6.26 -17.47
C LYS A 145 9.14 -7.75 -17.75
N GLN A 146 10.22 -8.51 -17.90
CA GLN A 146 10.16 -9.93 -18.30
C GLN A 146 9.37 -10.80 -17.32
N ASP A 147 9.39 -10.45 -16.02
CA ASP A 147 8.75 -11.21 -14.95
C ASP A 147 7.71 -10.34 -14.22
N ASP A 148 7.05 -9.43 -14.95
CA ASP A 148 6.03 -8.56 -14.39
C ASP A 148 4.75 -9.35 -14.09
N ILE A 149 4.41 -9.42 -12.80
CA ILE A 149 3.17 -10.02 -12.29
C ILE A 149 2.26 -8.97 -11.61
N VAL A 150 2.62 -7.68 -11.69
CA VAL A 150 1.98 -6.63 -10.89
C VAL A 150 1.40 -5.48 -11.70
N ASN A 151 1.95 -5.22 -12.90
CA ASN A 151 1.51 -4.13 -13.77
C ASN A 151 0.99 -4.65 -15.11
N MET A 152 1.69 -4.42 -16.23
CA MET A 152 1.22 -4.82 -17.56
C MET A 152 1.13 -6.34 -17.73
N GLY A 153 2.01 -7.12 -17.08
CA GLY A 153 1.91 -8.57 -17.06
C GLY A 153 0.60 -9.05 -16.42
N LEU A 154 0.20 -8.44 -15.28
CA LEU A 154 -1.08 -8.73 -14.66
C LEU A 154 -2.25 -8.24 -15.55
N ALA A 155 -2.16 -7.03 -16.10
CA ALA A 155 -3.19 -6.47 -16.98
C ALA A 155 -3.48 -7.39 -18.18
N LYS A 156 -2.42 -7.97 -18.77
CA LYS A 156 -2.54 -8.98 -19.85
C LYS A 156 -3.17 -10.29 -19.37
N LEU A 157 -2.76 -10.77 -18.18
CA LEU A 157 -3.22 -12.04 -17.60
C LEU A 157 -4.74 -12.05 -17.35
N VAL A 158 -5.29 -10.90 -16.91
CA VAL A 158 -6.70 -10.77 -16.53
C VAL A 158 -7.52 -9.90 -17.50
N ASP A 159 -6.95 -9.55 -18.64
CA ASP A 159 -7.54 -8.70 -19.69
C ASP A 159 -8.14 -7.39 -19.15
N ALA A 160 -7.36 -6.68 -18.32
CA ALA A 160 -7.81 -5.44 -17.70
C ALA A 160 -7.44 -4.19 -18.51
N PRO A 161 -8.38 -3.25 -18.72
CA PRO A 161 -8.06 -1.89 -19.13
C PRO A 161 -7.33 -1.15 -18.03
N VAL A 162 -6.38 -0.29 -18.42
CA VAL A 162 -5.48 0.42 -17.51
C VAL A 162 -5.78 1.91 -17.52
N LEU A 163 -5.86 2.51 -16.34
CA LEU A 163 -5.79 3.95 -16.13
C LEU A 163 -4.44 4.26 -15.50
N LEU A 164 -3.66 5.12 -16.18
CA LEU A 164 -2.33 5.49 -15.72
C LEU A 164 -2.37 6.81 -14.95
N VAL A 165 -1.86 6.80 -13.71
CA VAL A 165 -1.92 7.92 -12.77
C VAL A 165 -0.54 8.57 -12.63
N GLY A 166 -0.49 9.89 -12.80
CA GLY A 166 0.67 10.72 -12.51
C GLY A 166 0.45 11.63 -11.30
N ASP A 167 1.48 11.81 -10.47
CA ASP A 167 1.51 12.72 -9.34
C ASP A 167 2.03 14.09 -9.80
N ILE A 168 1.19 15.14 -9.73
CA ILE A 168 1.57 16.50 -10.13
C ILE A 168 2.25 17.29 -9.01
N ASP A 169 2.01 16.93 -7.74
CA ASP A 169 2.49 17.69 -6.58
C ASP A 169 4.03 17.72 -6.49
N ARG A 170 4.70 16.69 -7.05
CA ARG A 170 6.17 16.61 -7.12
C ARG A 170 6.80 17.28 -8.32
N GLY A 171 5.99 17.78 -9.28
CA GLY A 171 6.44 18.31 -10.55
C GLY A 171 6.77 17.21 -11.58
N GLY A 172 6.90 17.61 -12.85
CA GLY A 172 7.29 16.73 -13.96
C GLY A 172 6.25 15.70 -14.40
N VAL A 173 4.98 15.85 -14.02
CA VAL A 173 3.92 14.88 -14.28
C VAL A 173 3.73 14.60 -15.77
N PHE A 174 3.82 15.61 -16.64
CA PHE A 174 3.69 15.45 -18.10
C PHE A 174 4.80 14.54 -18.66
N ALA A 175 6.06 14.79 -18.25
CA ALA A 175 7.19 13.96 -18.64
C ALA A 175 7.06 12.52 -18.12
N SER A 176 6.59 12.36 -16.88
CA SER A 176 6.38 11.04 -16.25
C SER A 176 5.30 10.24 -16.98
N LEU A 177 4.15 10.85 -17.29
CA LEU A 177 3.06 10.18 -18.03
C LEU A 177 3.49 9.86 -19.45
N TYR A 178 4.03 10.84 -20.19
CA TYR A 178 4.52 10.64 -21.54
C TYR A 178 5.60 9.56 -21.61
N GLY A 179 6.63 9.65 -20.76
CA GLY A 179 7.72 8.69 -20.73
C GLY A 179 7.24 7.29 -20.38
N THR A 180 6.34 7.16 -19.40
CA THR A 180 5.77 5.86 -19.04
C THR A 180 5.04 5.24 -20.24
N VAL A 181 4.15 5.99 -20.92
CA VAL A 181 3.44 5.48 -22.09
C VAL A 181 4.41 5.06 -23.20
N LYS A 182 5.43 5.86 -23.48
CA LYS A 182 6.36 5.61 -24.61
C LYS A 182 7.39 4.51 -24.36
N LEU A 183 7.64 4.15 -23.10
CA LEU A 183 8.51 3.02 -22.72
C LEU A 183 7.80 1.66 -22.79
N LEU A 184 6.50 1.64 -22.90
CA LEU A 184 5.70 0.42 -23.01
C LEU A 184 5.64 -0.08 -24.46
N ASP A 185 5.45 -1.38 -24.65
CA ASP A 185 5.21 -1.96 -25.96
C ASP A 185 3.85 -1.55 -26.51
N GLU A 186 3.64 -1.66 -27.82
CA GLU A 186 2.41 -1.21 -28.49
C GLU A 186 1.14 -1.88 -27.91
N ASP A 187 1.19 -3.16 -27.62
CA ASP A 187 0.08 -3.91 -27.03
C ASP A 187 -0.23 -3.47 -25.58
N GLU A 188 0.78 -3.04 -24.83
CA GLU A 188 0.66 -2.47 -23.50
C GLU A 188 0.12 -1.03 -23.55
N GLN A 189 0.63 -0.23 -24.49
CA GLN A 189 0.08 1.10 -24.76
C GLN A 189 -1.40 1.03 -25.15
N ALA A 190 -1.79 0.03 -25.95
CA ALA A 190 -3.19 -0.17 -26.34
C ALA A 190 -4.10 -0.43 -25.12
N ARG A 191 -3.59 -1.04 -24.05
CA ARG A 191 -4.35 -1.28 -22.80
C ARG A 191 -4.56 -0.03 -21.94
N ILE A 192 -3.79 1.04 -22.17
CA ILE A 192 -3.99 2.31 -21.47
C ILE A 192 -5.19 3.02 -22.11
N HIS A 193 -6.28 3.10 -21.36
CA HIS A 193 -7.54 3.71 -21.78
C HIS A 193 -7.70 5.15 -21.32
N GLY A 194 -6.86 5.62 -20.39
CA GLY A 194 -6.89 6.99 -19.92
C GLY A 194 -5.74 7.33 -18.98
N LEU A 195 -5.49 8.62 -18.89
CA LEU A 195 -4.51 9.23 -17.98
C LEU A 195 -5.24 9.97 -16.87
N ILE A 196 -4.70 9.93 -15.67
CA ILE A 196 -5.21 10.67 -14.52
C ILE A 196 -4.08 11.52 -13.95
N ILE A 197 -4.35 12.80 -13.73
CA ILE A 197 -3.47 13.70 -12.99
C ILE A 197 -3.98 13.75 -11.56
N ASN A 198 -3.18 13.30 -10.62
CA ASN A 198 -3.55 13.23 -9.21
C ASN A 198 -2.81 14.27 -8.38
N LYS A 199 -3.37 14.59 -7.21
CA LYS A 199 -2.85 15.53 -6.22
C LYS A 199 -2.73 16.97 -6.75
N PHE A 200 -3.65 17.37 -7.59
CA PHE A 200 -3.66 18.71 -8.19
C PHE A 200 -4.02 19.79 -7.17
N ARG A 201 -3.26 20.88 -7.21
CA ARG A 201 -3.55 22.10 -6.44
C ARG A 201 -3.63 23.28 -7.40
N GLY A 202 -4.66 24.06 -7.33
CA GLY A 202 -4.85 25.30 -8.11
C GLY A 202 -6.02 25.25 -9.07
N ASP A 203 -5.94 26.07 -10.12
CA ASP A 203 -7.00 26.21 -11.12
C ASP A 203 -6.76 25.26 -12.29
N VAL A 204 -7.71 24.37 -12.55
CA VAL A 204 -7.64 23.37 -13.63
C VAL A 204 -7.63 23.99 -15.01
N GLU A 205 -8.18 25.22 -15.18
CA GLU A 205 -8.19 25.90 -16.47
C GLU A 205 -6.77 26.32 -16.90
N ILE A 206 -5.89 26.63 -15.96
CA ILE A 206 -4.46 26.88 -16.23
C ILE A 206 -3.76 25.60 -16.70
N LEU A 207 -4.18 24.43 -16.20
CA LEU A 207 -3.61 23.14 -16.57
C LEU A 207 -4.09 22.66 -17.96
N ARG A 208 -5.28 23.05 -18.38
CA ARG A 208 -6.00 22.55 -19.56
C ARG A 208 -5.16 22.52 -20.86
N PRO A 209 -4.40 23.56 -21.24
CA PRO A 209 -3.56 23.51 -22.44
C PRO A 209 -2.51 22.41 -22.38
N GLY A 210 -1.94 22.16 -21.21
CA GLY A 210 -0.99 21.06 -21.00
C GLY A 210 -1.64 19.68 -21.10
N LEU A 211 -2.90 19.54 -20.66
CA LEU A 211 -3.66 18.29 -20.81
C LEU A 211 -3.87 17.96 -22.29
N THR A 212 -4.33 18.92 -23.08
CA THR A 212 -4.52 18.75 -24.53
C THR A 212 -3.21 18.36 -25.22
N GLN A 213 -2.11 19.04 -24.89
CA GLN A 213 -0.80 18.68 -25.45
C GLN A 213 -0.37 17.27 -25.06
N LEU A 214 -0.63 16.83 -23.83
CA LEU A 214 -0.33 15.47 -23.38
C LEU A 214 -1.16 14.42 -24.13
N GLU A 215 -2.44 14.70 -24.37
CA GLU A 215 -3.32 13.85 -25.18
C GLU A 215 -2.82 13.70 -26.61
N ASP A 216 -2.42 14.81 -27.26
CA ASP A 216 -1.83 14.80 -28.61
C ASP A 216 -0.54 13.98 -28.67
N LEU A 217 0.35 14.13 -27.66
CA LEU A 217 1.64 13.43 -27.60
C LEU A 217 1.52 11.94 -27.33
N THR A 218 0.55 11.55 -26.49
CA THR A 218 0.39 10.16 -26.04
C THR A 218 -0.62 9.39 -26.89
N GLY A 219 -1.58 10.06 -27.50
CA GLY A 219 -2.76 9.47 -28.13
C GLY A 219 -3.73 8.88 -27.08
N LYS A 220 -3.66 9.34 -25.82
CA LYS A 220 -4.48 8.84 -24.71
C LYS A 220 -5.23 9.99 -24.06
N PRO A 221 -6.55 9.84 -23.77
CA PRO A 221 -7.33 10.90 -23.15
C PRO A 221 -6.92 11.11 -21.69
N VAL A 222 -6.91 12.36 -21.22
CA VAL A 222 -6.85 12.68 -19.80
C VAL A 222 -8.27 12.67 -19.26
N ILE A 223 -8.63 11.60 -18.56
CA ILE A 223 -10.01 11.35 -18.08
C ILE A 223 -10.32 11.97 -16.73
N GLY A 224 -9.31 12.51 -16.03
CA GLY A 224 -9.53 13.14 -14.73
C GLY A 224 -8.33 13.90 -14.21
N VAL A 225 -8.64 14.98 -13.50
CA VAL A 225 -7.72 15.73 -12.65
C VAL A 225 -8.27 15.65 -11.24
N VAL A 226 -7.56 14.94 -10.36
CA VAL A 226 -8.00 14.70 -8.98
C VAL A 226 -7.33 15.73 -8.07
N PRO A 227 -8.11 16.53 -7.34
CA PRO A 227 -7.57 17.52 -6.44
C PRO A 227 -6.83 16.87 -5.27
N TYR A 228 -5.84 17.58 -4.75
CA TYR A 228 -5.17 17.19 -3.51
C TYR A 228 -6.17 17.22 -2.34
N GLY A 229 -6.15 16.19 -1.53
CA GLY A 229 -6.99 16.09 -0.34
C GLY A 229 -6.29 15.30 0.77
N HIS A 230 -6.64 15.61 2.00
CA HIS A 230 -6.26 14.79 3.16
C HIS A 230 -7.40 13.84 3.48
N PHE A 231 -7.08 12.56 3.54
CA PHE A 231 -8.03 11.52 3.88
C PHE A 231 -7.50 10.76 5.09
N ASP A 232 -8.35 10.56 6.11
CA ASP A 232 -7.99 9.77 7.29
C ASP A 232 -8.19 8.27 6.98
N ILE A 233 -7.31 7.76 6.13
CA ILE A 233 -7.18 6.33 5.83
C ILE A 233 -5.86 5.81 6.37
N ASP A 234 -5.80 4.52 6.68
CA ASP A 234 -4.58 3.91 7.18
C ASP A 234 -3.50 3.88 6.09
N ASP A 235 -2.29 4.26 6.50
CA ASP A 235 -1.14 4.27 5.60
C ASP A 235 -0.66 2.84 5.29
N GLU A 236 -0.26 2.63 4.04
CA GLU A 236 0.28 1.35 3.58
C GLU A 236 1.71 1.12 4.04
N ASP A 237 2.52 2.18 4.10
CA ASP A 237 3.97 2.09 4.29
C ASP A 237 4.43 2.75 5.60
N SER A 238 5.47 2.17 6.20
CA SER A 238 6.19 2.71 7.36
C SER A 238 6.97 4.01 7.08
N LEU A 239 7.01 4.47 5.83
CA LEU A 239 7.51 5.80 5.45
C LEU A 239 6.46 6.92 5.61
N SER A 240 5.35 6.63 6.28
CA SER A 240 4.29 7.59 6.55
C SER A 240 4.80 8.78 7.36
N GLU A 241 4.42 9.98 6.93
CA GLU A 241 4.69 11.23 7.66
C GLU A 241 4.07 11.22 9.07
N ARG A 242 3.05 10.37 9.32
CA ARG A 242 2.46 10.18 10.66
C ARG A 242 3.44 9.66 11.68
N LEU A 243 4.43 8.86 11.28
CA LEU A 243 5.45 8.34 12.17
C LEU A 243 6.46 9.39 12.63
N ASP A 244 6.54 10.52 11.93
CA ASP A 244 7.43 11.64 12.24
C ASP A 244 6.66 12.88 12.74
N ALA A 245 5.33 12.81 12.74
CA ALA A 245 4.48 13.88 13.22
C ALA A 245 4.66 14.10 14.73
N LYS A 246 4.93 15.35 15.13
CA LYS A 246 4.89 15.74 16.54
C LYS A 246 3.43 15.82 16.96
N ALA A 247 3.02 14.95 17.86
CA ALA A 247 1.69 15.02 18.44
C ALA A 247 1.57 16.25 19.35
N ALA A 248 0.46 16.95 19.25
CA ALA A 248 0.13 18.02 20.20
C ALA A 248 -0.18 17.42 21.58
N PRO A 249 0.22 18.06 22.69
CA PRO A 249 -0.14 17.59 24.02
C PRO A 249 -1.66 17.46 24.19
N ALA A 250 -2.08 16.37 24.80
CA ALA A 250 -3.49 16.06 25.07
C ALA A 250 -3.69 15.68 26.56
N LEU A 251 -4.91 15.33 26.94
CA LEU A 251 -5.20 14.86 28.31
C LEU A 251 -4.46 13.56 28.64
N VAL A 252 -4.31 12.69 27.63
CA VAL A 252 -3.51 11.45 27.73
C VAL A 252 -2.52 11.42 26.58
N ASN A 253 -1.25 11.34 26.90
CA ASN A 253 -0.16 11.31 25.93
C ASN A 253 0.45 9.90 25.90
N ILE A 254 0.35 9.23 24.75
CA ILE A 254 0.85 7.89 24.53
C ILE A 254 2.07 7.97 23.63
N ALA A 255 3.20 7.43 24.06
CA ALA A 255 4.38 7.24 23.24
C ALA A 255 4.50 5.78 22.78
N VAL A 256 4.59 5.57 21.47
CA VAL A 256 4.87 4.27 20.87
C VAL A 256 6.35 4.22 20.48
N VAL A 257 7.07 3.21 20.97
CA VAL A 257 8.50 3.05 20.64
C VAL A 257 8.64 2.72 19.16
N LYS A 258 9.27 3.62 18.40
CA LYS A 258 9.53 3.45 16.96
C LYS A 258 10.82 2.67 16.76
N LEU A 259 10.67 1.39 16.46
CA LEU A 259 11.81 0.53 16.12
C LEU A 259 12.06 0.54 14.61
N PRO A 260 13.30 0.27 14.16
CA PRO A 260 13.57 0.10 12.74
C PRO A 260 12.65 -0.96 12.12
N ARG A 261 12.00 -0.63 11.00
CA ARG A 261 11.05 -1.52 10.30
C ARG A 261 9.83 -1.91 11.15
N LEU A 262 9.30 -0.92 11.89
CA LEU A 262 8.05 -1.10 12.63
C LEU A 262 6.95 -1.57 11.67
N SER A 263 6.37 -2.73 11.94
CA SER A 263 5.20 -3.24 11.23
C SER A 263 3.92 -2.94 12.01
N ASN A 264 2.78 -2.93 11.31
CA ASN A 264 1.45 -2.79 11.91
C ASN A 264 1.28 -1.54 12.80
N PHE A 265 1.99 -0.47 12.47
CA PHE A 265 1.91 0.80 13.23
C PHE A 265 0.50 1.40 13.22
N THR A 266 -0.34 1.06 12.25
CA THR A 266 -1.73 1.49 12.18
C THR A 266 -2.64 0.89 13.26
N ASP A 267 -2.18 -0.13 14.00
CA ASP A 267 -2.91 -0.68 15.14
C ASP A 267 -3.16 0.38 16.23
N PHE A 268 -2.32 1.41 16.28
CA PHE A 268 -2.46 2.54 17.22
C PHE A 268 -3.33 3.68 16.68
N SER A 269 -3.74 3.65 15.41
CA SER A 269 -4.56 4.70 14.78
C SER A 269 -5.92 4.87 15.48
N ALA A 270 -6.48 3.79 16.02
CA ALA A 270 -7.73 3.85 16.78
C ALA A 270 -7.59 4.71 18.05
N LEU A 271 -6.44 4.70 18.72
CA LEU A 271 -6.18 5.51 19.90
C LEU A 271 -6.07 6.99 19.56
N SER A 272 -5.45 7.34 18.43
CA SER A 272 -5.30 8.73 17.99
C SER A 272 -6.62 9.39 17.58
N ARG A 273 -7.66 8.59 17.30
CA ARG A 273 -9.03 9.08 17.00
C ARG A 273 -9.87 9.35 18.24
N VAL A 274 -9.37 8.99 19.44
CA VAL A 274 -10.08 9.25 20.70
C VAL A 274 -9.82 10.70 21.12
N SER A 275 -10.89 11.46 21.37
CA SER A 275 -10.77 12.86 21.83
C SER A 275 -10.00 12.94 23.15
N GLY A 276 -9.01 13.83 23.21
CA GLY A 276 -8.14 13.99 24.38
C GLY A 276 -7.01 12.98 24.49
N VAL A 277 -6.82 12.08 23.50
CA VAL A 277 -5.67 11.18 23.41
C VAL A 277 -4.73 11.63 22.31
N SER A 278 -3.44 11.66 22.62
CA SER A 278 -2.35 11.95 21.70
C SER A 278 -1.47 10.70 21.56
N VAL A 279 -1.13 10.32 20.36
CA VAL A 279 -0.21 9.20 20.08
C VAL A 279 0.99 9.72 19.29
N ALA A 280 2.18 9.54 19.83
CA ALA A 280 3.45 9.91 19.19
C ALA A 280 4.35 8.69 19.05
N TYR A 281 5.15 8.66 17.98
CA TYR A 281 6.17 7.62 17.79
C TYR A 281 7.53 8.18 18.22
N ALA A 282 8.22 7.45 19.11
CA ALA A 282 9.48 7.85 19.73
C ALA A 282 10.61 6.94 19.27
N ASP A 283 11.64 7.50 18.65
CA ASP A 283 12.88 6.82 18.25
C ASP A 283 14.07 7.17 19.17
N LYS A 284 13.86 8.09 20.14
CA LYS A 284 14.84 8.53 21.10
C LYS A 284 14.27 8.55 22.51
N PRO A 285 15.06 8.20 23.55
CA PRO A 285 14.60 8.22 24.95
C PRO A 285 14.01 9.56 25.40
N ALA A 286 14.58 10.67 24.94
CA ALA A 286 14.11 12.02 25.29
C ALA A 286 12.66 12.29 24.83
N GLN A 287 12.18 11.62 23.78
CA GLN A 287 10.81 11.77 23.28
C GLN A 287 9.78 11.03 24.12
N LEU A 288 10.23 10.15 25.03
CA LEU A 288 9.35 9.44 25.98
C LEU A 288 9.06 10.32 27.22
N ALA A 289 9.82 11.40 27.42
CA ALA A 289 9.59 12.31 28.51
C ALA A 289 8.24 13.03 28.34
N GLY A 290 7.39 12.95 29.37
CA GLY A 290 6.05 13.53 29.34
C GLY A 290 4.95 12.63 28.78
N ALA A 291 5.26 11.41 28.40
CA ALA A 291 4.22 10.43 28.05
C ALA A 291 3.57 9.85 29.31
N ASP A 292 2.24 9.80 29.34
CA ASP A 292 1.48 9.15 30.41
C ASP A 292 1.52 7.62 30.28
N ARG A 293 1.72 7.13 29.07
CA ARG A 293 1.88 5.70 28.74
C ARG A 293 2.91 5.51 27.65
N VAL A 294 3.68 4.43 27.76
CA VAL A 294 4.63 4.01 26.73
C VAL A 294 4.26 2.61 26.25
N ILE A 295 4.15 2.45 24.94
CA ILE A 295 3.84 1.17 24.30
C ILE A 295 5.09 0.72 23.53
N GLY A 296 5.63 -0.44 23.92
CA GLY A 296 6.62 -1.15 23.11
C GLY A 296 5.90 -2.11 22.18
N HIS A 297 6.05 -1.94 20.88
CA HIS A 297 5.54 -2.91 19.92
C HIS A 297 6.37 -4.20 20.03
N ALA A 298 5.71 -5.34 20.25
CA ALA A 298 6.39 -6.62 20.31
C ALA A 298 7.06 -6.92 18.96
N LEU A 299 8.38 -6.96 18.97
CA LEU A 299 9.15 -7.41 17.82
C LEU A 299 9.04 -8.92 17.70
N HIS A 300 8.88 -9.41 16.50
CA HIS A 300 8.97 -10.84 16.15
C HIS A 300 10.31 -11.51 16.51
N ARG A 301 11.24 -10.78 17.18
CA ARG A 301 12.58 -11.24 17.57
C ARG A 301 13.00 -10.95 19.01
N LEU A 302 12.14 -10.36 19.84
CA LEU A 302 12.41 -10.39 21.27
C LEU A 302 12.23 -11.83 21.73
N ASN A 303 13.27 -12.42 22.32
CA ASN A 303 13.12 -13.74 22.91
C ASN A 303 12.07 -13.60 24.03
N GLN A 304 11.37 -14.69 24.35
CA GLN A 304 10.27 -14.71 25.31
C GLN A 304 10.66 -14.08 26.68
N ARG A 305 11.96 -14.13 27.06
CA ARG A 305 12.48 -13.53 28.29
C ARG A 305 12.47 -12.01 28.28
N ALA A 306 12.78 -11.39 27.13
CA ALA A 306 12.72 -9.94 26.99
C ALA A 306 11.26 -9.45 26.96
N LEU A 307 10.35 -10.19 26.33
CA LEU A 307 8.91 -9.92 26.36
C LEU A 307 8.35 -10.04 27.78
N ASP A 308 8.71 -11.07 28.51
CA ASP A 308 8.30 -11.28 29.93
C ASP A 308 8.88 -10.19 30.83
N ALA A 309 10.07 -9.67 30.56
CA ALA A 309 10.67 -8.56 31.30
C ALA A 309 9.93 -7.23 31.03
N VAL A 310 9.51 -6.98 29.80
CA VAL A 310 8.71 -5.80 29.41
C VAL A 310 7.31 -5.87 30.02
N LEU A 311 6.67 -7.05 30.02
CA LEU A 311 5.33 -7.23 30.56
C LEU A 311 5.30 -7.26 32.11
N ARG A 312 6.42 -7.61 32.77
CA ARG A 312 6.52 -7.66 34.26
C ARG A 312 7.14 -6.40 34.87
N ALA A 313 7.83 -5.58 34.06
CA ALA A 313 8.29 -4.29 34.53
C ALA A 313 7.08 -3.35 34.60
N ASP A 314 6.65 -3.03 35.80
CA ASP A 314 6.00 -1.75 36.05
C ASP A 314 6.87 -0.68 35.36
N ILE A 315 6.43 -0.13 34.29
CA ILE A 315 6.89 0.82 33.27
C ILE A 315 7.99 1.84 33.73
N VAL A 316 9.00 1.44 34.46
CA VAL A 316 9.91 2.39 35.15
C VAL A 316 11.31 2.49 34.53
N ASN A 317 11.74 1.63 33.62
CA ASN A 317 13.13 1.68 33.14
C ASN A 317 13.35 1.40 31.65
N ILE A 318 12.60 2.08 30.80
CA ILE A 318 12.77 2.02 29.32
C ILE A 318 14.14 2.51 28.84
N PRO A 319 14.81 3.55 29.44
CA PRO A 319 16.16 3.91 29.09
C PRO A 319 17.16 2.75 29.17
N ALA A 320 17.09 1.94 30.23
CA ALA A 320 17.97 0.79 30.40
C ALA A 320 17.68 -0.33 29.39
N LEU A 321 16.41 -0.48 28.95
CA LEU A 321 16.02 -1.45 27.92
C LEU A 321 16.55 -1.05 26.54
N LEU A 322 16.52 0.23 26.21
CA LEU A 322 17.05 0.78 24.94
C LEU A 322 18.58 0.74 24.89
N GLU A 323 19.28 0.93 26.02
CA GLU A 323 20.72 0.73 26.12
C GLU A 323 21.11 -0.73 25.90
N GLN A 324 20.44 -1.67 26.54
CA GLN A 324 20.68 -3.11 26.34
C GLN A 324 20.44 -3.58 24.90
N MET A 325 19.49 -2.97 24.19
CA MET A 325 19.22 -3.27 22.77
C MET A 325 20.26 -2.64 21.82
N GLY A 326 21.01 -1.62 22.26
CA GLY A 326 22.10 -0.99 21.51
C GLY A 326 23.40 -1.79 21.51
N ASP A 327 23.61 -2.65 22.49
CA ASP A 327 24.83 -3.46 22.67
C ASP A 327 24.81 -4.83 21.96
N GLU A 328 23.65 -5.24 21.40
CA GLU A 328 23.52 -6.49 20.63
C GLU A 328 23.57 -6.28 19.09
N ARG A 329 24.49 -5.40 18.63
CA ARG A 329 24.76 -5.23 17.18
C ARG A 329 25.94 -6.08 16.71
#